data_35a5fe59c47cc35cb69e1a7d29dafd3b
#
_entry.id   35a5fe59c47cc35cb69e1a7d29dafd3b
#
_cell.length_a   1.000
_cell.length_b   1.000
_cell.length_c   1.000
_cell.angle_alpha   90.00
_cell.angle_beta   90.00
_cell.angle_gamma   90.00
#
_symmetry.space_group_name_H-M   'P 1'
#
loop_
_entity.id
_entity.type
_entity.pdbx_description
1 polymer ?
#
loop_
_entity_poly.entity_id
_entity_poly.type
_entity_poly.pdbx_seq_one_letter_code
_entity_poly.pdbx_strand_id
1 'polypeptide(L)'
;FELNFIEHGKGVRRIVGDSVEEIGDYELVLIGGEDLEHVWEQGRCKSKDIREITIQFSSDIFGADLLSKNQFASIRRMLKRAEHGLVFSLSSIMRVYSTLDTIANEQERFVQFLKFLYILYELSISEEAKVLASSSFAHTERSTESRRVQKVKQYINDNYAKPLKLADLADLVGMSSVAFSRFFRQRTGRTLSDYIIDIRLGYAARMLVDSTKNISEICYECGFNNLSNFNRTFKEKRKYTPRDFRAMFKKNKVIV
;
A
#
# COMPACT_ATOMS: atom_id res chain seq x y z
N PHE A 1 5.75 -5.72 -6.55
CA PHE A 1 5.90 -6.16 -5.16
C PHE A 1 6.25 -5.00 -4.26
N GLU A 2 5.76 -5.08 -3.02
CA GLU A 2 6.06 -4.12 -1.97
C GLU A 2 6.39 -4.88 -0.68
N LEU A 3 7.60 -4.65 -0.14
CA LEU A 3 7.99 -5.13 1.18
C LEU A 3 7.90 -3.95 2.14
N ASN A 4 6.95 -4.02 3.07
CA ASN A 4 6.67 -2.95 4.02
C ASN A 4 7.05 -3.39 5.44
N PHE A 5 7.96 -2.64 6.07
CA PHE A 5 8.40 -2.82 7.43
C PHE A 5 7.93 -1.65 8.30
N ILE A 6 7.31 -1.97 9.43
CA ILE A 6 6.85 -0.99 10.42
C ILE A 6 7.47 -1.32 11.77
N GLU A 7 8.02 -0.29 12.42
CA GLU A 7 8.55 -0.32 13.77
C GLU A 7 7.81 0.70 14.64
N HIS A 8 7.59 0.38 15.92
CA HIS A 8 6.80 1.15 16.87
C HIS A 8 5.34 1.33 16.45
N GLY A 9 4.81 0.34 15.70
CA GLY A 9 3.47 0.37 15.11
C GLY A 9 2.37 -0.24 15.97
N LYS A 10 2.61 -0.56 17.24
CA LYS A 10 1.61 -1.23 18.09
C LYS A 10 0.26 -0.54 18.07
N GLY A 11 -0.77 -1.26 17.61
CA GLY A 11 -2.13 -0.77 17.51
C GLY A 11 -2.47 -0.11 16.16
N VAL A 12 -1.55 -0.04 15.20
CA VAL A 12 -1.85 0.25 13.80
C VAL A 12 -2.74 -0.86 13.26
N ARG A 13 -3.73 -0.53 12.47
CA ARG A 13 -4.65 -1.47 11.83
C ARG A 13 -4.18 -1.73 10.40
N ARG A 14 -3.75 -2.95 10.13
CA ARG A 14 -3.43 -3.42 8.78
C ARG A 14 -4.68 -3.99 8.13
N ILE A 15 -4.93 -3.60 6.90
CA ILE A 15 -5.96 -4.16 6.02
C ILE A 15 -5.26 -4.63 4.75
N VAL A 16 -5.33 -5.92 4.45
CA VAL A 16 -4.79 -6.52 3.23
C VAL A 16 -5.85 -7.47 2.69
N GLY A 17 -6.47 -7.09 1.57
CA GLY A 17 -7.62 -7.82 1.05
C GLY A 17 -8.75 -7.90 2.08
N ASP A 18 -9.16 -9.10 2.44
CA ASP A 18 -10.16 -9.39 3.47
C ASP A 18 -9.58 -9.57 4.89
N SER A 19 -8.26 -9.52 5.04
CA SER A 19 -7.59 -9.59 6.35
C SER A 19 -7.54 -8.22 7.01
N VAL A 20 -8.09 -8.11 8.23
CA VAL A 20 -8.06 -6.90 9.05
C VAL A 20 -7.55 -7.26 10.43
N GLU A 21 -6.35 -6.78 10.78
CA GLU A 21 -5.73 -7.08 12.07
C GLU A 21 -5.03 -5.84 12.64
N GLU A 22 -4.95 -5.74 13.97
CA GLU A 22 -4.07 -4.78 14.63
C GLU A 22 -2.67 -5.38 14.75
N ILE A 23 -1.65 -4.59 14.38
CA ILE A 23 -0.28 -5.07 14.40
C ILE A 23 0.39 -4.87 15.77
N GLY A 24 1.47 -5.61 15.97
CA GLY A 24 2.37 -5.45 17.13
C GLY A 24 3.29 -4.24 16.99
N ASP A 25 4.36 -4.24 17.77
CA ASP A 25 5.38 -3.19 17.73
C ASP A 25 6.19 -3.24 16.43
N TYR A 26 6.41 -4.44 15.92
CA TYR A 26 7.08 -4.70 14.63
C TYR A 26 6.13 -5.44 13.69
N GLU A 27 6.15 -5.05 12.43
CA GLU A 27 5.50 -5.79 11.35
C GLU A 27 6.36 -5.77 10.09
N LEU A 28 6.37 -6.88 9.37
CA LEU A 28 6.96 -6.99 8.04
C LEU A 28 5.98 -7.74 7.15
N VAL A 29 5.56 -7.11 6.07
CA VAL A 29 4.60 -7.66 5.11
C VAL A 29 5.18 -7.57 3.70
N LEU A 30 5.08 -8.65 2.96
CA LEU A 30 5.35 -8.68 1.52
C LEU A 30 4.03 -8.76 0.77
N ILE A 31 3.75 -7.73 -0.01
CA ILE A 31 2.58 -7.65 -0.90
C ILE A 31 3.04 -7.93 -2.33
N GLY A 32 2.40 -8.88 -2.97
CA GLY A 32 2.57 -9.20 -4.37
C GLY A 32 1.26 -9.06 -5.13
N GLY A 33 1.36 -8.75 -6.43
CA GLY A 33 0.18 -8.60 -7.29
C GLY A 33 -0.33 -7.16 -7.36
N GLU A 34 -0.73 -6.78 -8.56
CA GLU A 34 -1.19 -5.41 -8.86
C GLU A 34 -2.56 -5.09 -8.25
N ASP A 35 -3.33 -6.11 -7.87
CA ASP A 35 -4.74 -6.00 -7.49
C ASP A 35 -4.99 -6.22 -5.98
N LEU A 36 -3.98 -6.51 -5.18
CA LEU A 36 -4.17 -6.74 -3.75
C LEU A 36 -4.23 -5.42 -3.00
N GLU A 37 -5.45 -4.96 -2.71
CA GLU A 37 -5.66 -3.74 -1.94
C GLU A 37 -5.09 -3.88 -0.53
N HIS A 38 -4.32 -2.91 -0.13
CA HIS A 38 -3.72 -2.87 1.20
C HIS A 38 -3.63 -1.45 1.73
N VAL A 39 -3.80 -1.30 3.04
CA VAL A 39 -3.66 -0.02 3.74
C VAL A 39 -3.32 -0.25 5.21
N TRP A 40 -2.51 0.63 5.77
CA TRP A 40 -2.28 0.75 7.20
C TRP A 40 -2.97 2.00 7.71
N GLU A 41 -3.88 1.80 8.66
CA GLU A 41 -4.61 2.89 9.31
C GLU A 41 -4.08 3.05 10.73
N GLN A 42 -4.13 4.25 11.27
CA GLN A 42 -3.63 4.51 12.62
C GLN A 42 -4.24 3.60 13.70
N GLY A 43 -5.49 3.15 13.54
CA GLY A 43 -6.15 2.28 14.50
C GLY A 43 -6.12 2.85 15.92
N ARG A 44 -5.67 2.05 16.87
CA ARG A 44 -5.47 2.43 18.28
C ARG A 44 -4.01 2.86 18.59
N CYS A 45 -3.17 2.96 17.58
CA CYS A 45 -1.77 3.33 17.78
C CYS A 45 -1.65 4.74 18.32
N LYS A 46 -0.86 4.87 19.39
CA LYS A 46 -0.55 6.15 20.07
C LYS A 46 0.91 6.56 19.88
N SER A 47 1.71 5.75 19.19
CA SER A 47 3.12 6.03 18.96
C SER A 47 3.29 7.33 18.16
N LYS A 48 4.28 8.13 18.55
CA LYS A 48 4.69 9.36 17.85
C LYS A 48 5.90 9.13 16.96
N ASP A 49 6.52 7.97 17.09
CA ASP A 49 7.81 7.62 16.48
C ASP A 49 7.70 6.37 15.61
N ILE A 50 6.56 6.20 14.91
CA ILE A 50 6.39 5.12 13.94
C ILE A 50 7.46 5.29 12.86
N ARG A 51 8.24 4.24 12.64
CA ARG A 51 9.21 4.15 11.55
C ARG A 51 8.69 3.19 10.50
N GLU A 52 8.74 3.61 9.24
CA GLU A 52 8.32 2.80 8.11
C GLU A 52 9.46 2.73 7.09
N ILE A 53 9.73 1.52 6.59
CA ILE A 53 10.63 1.27 5.46
C ILE A 53 9.84 0.49 4.43
N THR A 54 9.65 1.09 3.25
CA THR A 54 8.98 0.44 2.12
C THR A 54 9.97 0.22 0.98
N ILE A 55 10.13 -1.04 0.57
CA ILE A 55 10.93 -1.44 -0.59
C ILE A 55 9.99 -1.88 -1.69
N GLN A 56 9.90 -1.07 -2.76
CA GLN A 56 9.11 -1.42 -3.95
C GLN A 56 10.02 -1.97 -5.04
N PHE A 57 9.62 -3.09 -5.66
CA PHE A 57 10.39 -3.71 -6.72
C PHE A 57 9.49 -4.46 -7.73
N SER A 58 9.95 -4.54 -8.98
CA SER A 58 9.37 -5.42 -9.99
C SER A 58 10.13 -6.76 -10.02
N SER A 59 9.43 -7.85 -10.38
CA SER A 59 10.09 -9.12 -10.68
C SER A 59 11.11 -9.01 -11.81
N ASP A 60 10.98 -8.00 -12.67
CA ASP A 60 11.90 -7.77 -13.81
C ASP A 60 13.32 -7.42 -13.36
N ILE A 61 13.51 -6.95 -12.11
CA ILE A 61 14.84 -6.67 -11.54
C ILE A 61 15.74 -7.92 -11.54
N PHE A 62 15.15 -9.12 -11.51
CA PHE A 62 15.89 -10.37 -11.54
C PHE A 62 16.14 -10.90 -12.96
N GLY A 63 15.49 -10.30 -13.97
CA GLY A 63 15.43 -10.88 -15.31
C GLY A 63 14.70 -12.25 -15.34
N ALA A 64 14.19 -12.63 -16.50
CA ALA A 64 13.40 -13.85 -16.62
C ALA A 64 14.17 -15.13 -16.23
N ASP A 65 15.48 -15.16 -16.49
CA ASP A 65 16.30 -16.36 -16.29
C ASP A 65 16.76 -16.58 -14.85
N LEU A 66 16.99 -15.51 -14.07
CA LEU A 66 17.55 -15.63 -12.73
C LEU A 66 16.56 -16.30 -11.77
N LEU A 67 15.31 -15.85 -11.75
CA LEU A 67 14.28 -16.45 -10.93
C LEU A 67 13.95 -17.90 -11.31
N SER A 68 14.25 -18.32 -12.55
CA SER A 68 14.04 -19.70 -12.99
C SER A 68 15.07 -20.69 -12.40
N LYS A 69 16.23 -20.20 -11.95
CA LYS A 69 17.31 -21.05 -11.41
C LYS A 69 16.90 -21.70 -10.09
N ASN A 70 17.43 -22.90 -9.83
CA ASN A 70 17.15 -23.67 -8.61
C ASN A 70 17.50 -22.92 -7.32
N GLN A 71 18.56 -22.09 -7.36
CA GLN A 71 19.00 -21.27 -6.22
C GLN A 71 17.93 -20.26 -5.78
N PHE A 72 17.04 -19.87 -6.68
CA PHE A 72 15.95 -18.94 -6.41
C PHE A 72 14.59 -19.61 -6.14
N ALA A 73 14.58 -20.94 -6.00
CA ALA A 73 13.32 -21.68 -5.84
C ALA A 73 12.53 -21.27 -4.59
N SER A 74 13.19 -20.97 -3.47
CA SER A 74 12.55 -20.49 -2.24
C SER A 74 11.96 -19.09 -2.44
N ILE A 75 12.74 -18.17 -3.00
CA ILE A 75 12.30 -16.80 -3.30
C ILE A 75 11.11 -16.83 -4.25
N ARG A 76 11.17 -17.60 -5.33
CA ARG A 76 10.06 -17.74 -6.28
C ARG A 76 8.78 -18.25 -5.63
N ARG A 77 8.87 -19.25 -4.73
CA ARG A 77 7.71 -19.73 -3.96
C ARG A 77 7.15 -18.67 -3.03
N MET A 78 8.02 -17.93 -2.35
CA MET A 78 7.61 -16.82 -1.49
C MET A 78 6.89 -15.72 -2.28
N LEU A 79 7.45 -15.28 -3.41
CA LEU A 79 6.86 -14.26 -4.28
C LEU A 79 5.47 -14.70 -4.78
N LYS A 80 5.31 -15.97 -5.15
CA LYS A 80 4.00 -16.51 -5.53
C LYS A 80 2.99 -16.48 -4.38
N ARG A 81 3.41 -16.83 -3.15
CA ARG A 81 2.55 -16.73 -1.96
C ARG A 81 2.20 -15.28 -1.61
N ALA A 82 3.10 -14.35 -1.91
CA ALA A 82 2.91 -12.92 -1.65
C ALA A 82 1.80 -12.27 -2.50
N GLU A 83 1.32 -12.94 -3.57
CA GLU A 83 0.12 -12.53 -4.31
C GLU A 83 -1.12 -12.42 -3.41
N HIS A 84 -1.11 -13.08 -2.25
CA HIS A 84 -2.14 -13.02 -1.22
C HIS A 84 -1.72 -12.20 0.01
N GLY A 85 -0.59 -11.51 -0.07
CA GLY A 85 0.05 -10.88 1.08
C GLY A 85 0.65 -11.89 2.06
N LEU A 86 1.88 -11.66 2.46
CA LEU A 86 2.58 -12.49 3.46
C LEU A 86 3.00 -11.61 4.63
N VAL A 87 2.60 -11.97 5.85
CA VAL A 87 3.14 -11.39 7.08
C VAL A 87 4.16 -12.34 7.68
N PHE A 88 5.28 -11.80 8.14
CA PHE A 88 6.38 -12.56 8.72
C PHE A 88 6.36 -12.49 10.24
N SER A 89 6.83 -13.57 10.88
CA SER A 89 6.95 -13.63 12.34
C SER A 89 8.02 -12.67 12.86
N LEU A 90 7.93 -12.32 14.15
CA LEU A 90 8.94 -11.49 14.81
C LEU A 90 10.34 -12.09 14.70
N SER A 91 10.47 -13.42 14.81
CA SER A 91 11.75 -14.12 14.66
C SER A 91 12.36 -13.91 13.26
N SER A 92 11.53 -13.93 12.22
CA SER A 92 11.96 -13.67 10.84
C SER A 92 12.34 -12.21 10.63
N ILE A 93 11.59 -11.27 11.23
CA ILE A 93 11.89 -9.85 11.21
C ILE A 93 13.28 -9.59 11.83
N MET A 94 13.53 -10.15 13.00
CA MET A 94 14.80 -9.93 13.72
C MET A 94 16.01 -10.46 12.96
N ARG A 95 15.88 -11.52 12.14
CA ARG A 95 16.98 -12.00 11.28
C ARG A 95 17.40 -10.98 10.22
N VAL A 96 16.46 -10.21 9.71
CA VAL A 96 16.72 -9.22 8.63
C VAL A 96 16.78 -7.79 9.14
N TYR A 97 16.50 -7.55 10.43
CA TYR A 97 16.37 -6.23 11.02
C TYR A 97 17.58 -5.32 10.75
N SER A 98 18.79 -5.79 11.06
CA SER A 98 20.01 -4.99 10.85
C SER A 98 20.27 -4.67 9.38
N THR A 99 19.85 -5.55 8.48
CA THR A 99 19.98 -5.32 7.05
C THR A 99 18.91 -4.32 6.56
N LEU A 100 17.67 -4.44 7.05
CA LEU A 100 16.61 -3.45 6.79
C LEU A 100 16.97 -2.07 7.33
N ASP A 101 17.56 -2.00 8.52
CA ASP A 101 17.97 -0.76 9.13
C ASP A 101 19.04 -0.01 8.32
N THR A 102 19.93 -0.73 7.69
CA THR A 102 21.08 -0.17 6.97
C THR A 102 20.90 -0.06 5.46
N ILE A 103 19.94 -0.77 4.86
CA ILE A 103 19.77 -0.80 3.39
C ILE A 103 19.47 0.57 2.81
N ALA A 104 18.72 1.36 3.54
CA ALA A 104 18.30 2.70 3.12
C ALA A 104 19.45 3.71 3.08
N ASN A 105 20.48 3.51 3.91
CA ASN A 105 21.66 4.37 3.99
C ASN A 105 22.85 3.88 3.15
N GLU A 106 22.66 2.74 2.44
CA GLU A 106 23.71 2.19 1.60
C GLU A 106 23.97 3.08 0.39
N GLN A 107 25.22 3.49 0.20
CA GLN A 107 25.62 4.39 -0.88
C GLN A 107 25.88 3.63 -2.18
N GLU A 108 26.42 2.41 -2.05
CA GLU A 108 26.76 1.57 -3.18
C GLU A 108 25.56 0.76 -3.67
N ARG A 109 25.00 1.12 -4.81
CA ARG A 109 23.78 0.51 -5.38
C ARG A 109 23.88 -1.01 -5.54
N PHE A 110 25.05 -1.53 -5.87
CA PHE A 110 25.24 -2.98 -5.98
C PHE A 110 25.19 -3.64 -4.61
N VAL A 111 25.80 -3.04 -3.58
CA VAL A 111 25.73 -3.55 -2.20
C VAL A 111 24.29 -3.46 -1.68
N GLN A 112 23.57 -2.37 -1.98
CA GLN A 112 22.17 -2.23 -1.66
C GLN A 112 21.31 -3.36 -2.28
N PHE A 113 21.58 -3.69 -3.54
CA PHE A 113 20.91 -4.82 -4.21
C PHE A 113 21.25 -6.17 -3.57
N LEU A 114 22.52 -6.40 -3.17
CA LEU A 114 22.90 -7.62 -2.43
C LEU A 114 22.20 -7.70 -1.06
N LYS A 115 22.09 -6.61 -0.34
CA LYS A 115 21.32 -6.53 0.91
C LYS A 115 19.85 -6.88 0.67
N PHE A 116 19.26 -6.35 -0.39
CA PHE A 116 17.89 -6.66 -0.78
C PHE A 116 17.71 -8.16 -1.12
N LEU A 117 18.61 -8.75 -1.89
CA LEU A 117 18.60 -10.19 -2.17
C LEU A 117 18.73 -11.03 -0.89
N TYR A 118 19.59 -10.61 0.02
CA TYR A 118 19.76 -11.27 1.31
C TYR A 118 18.48 -11.24 2.13
N ILE A 119 17.80 -10.08 2.20
CA ILE A 119 16.50 -9.96 2.88
C ILE A 119 15.49 -10.93 2.26
N LEU A 120 15.36 -10.94 0.93
CA LEU A 120 14.44 -11.84 0.25
C LEU A 120 14.76 -13.32 0.50
N TYR A 121 16.04 -13.67 0.51
CA TYR A 121 16.48 -15.04 0.81
C TYR A 121 16.09 -15.45 2.24
N GLU A 122 16.46 -14.66 3.24
CA GLU A 122 16.14 -14.95 4.65
C GLU A 122 14.64 -15.09 4.90
N LEU A 123 13.84 -14.21 4.28
CA LEU A 123 12.39 -14.28 4.37
C LEU A 123 11.83 -15.49 3.63
N SER A 124 12.45 -15.91 2.51
CA SER A 124 11.98 -17.03 1.70
C SER A 124 12.13 -18.38 2.35
N ILE A 125 13.06 -18.52 3.29
CA ILE A 125 13.28 -19.75 4.07
C ILE A 125 12.54 -19.74 5.41
N SER A 126 11.76 -18.69 5.69
CA SER A 126 10.93 -18.61 6.89
C SER A 126 9.74 -19.55 6.80
N GLU A 127 9.63 -20.48 7.75
CA GLU A 127 8.51 -21.41 7.83
C GLU A 127 7.24 -20.77 8.41
N GLU A 128 7.36 -19.67 9.14
CA GLU A 128 6.30 -19.03 9.92
C GLU A 128 5.59 -17.88 9.19
N ALA A 129 5.81 -17.73 7.89
CA ALA A 129 5.12 -16.68 7.12
C ALA A 129 3.64 -17.06 6.91
N LYS A 130 2.72 -16.19 7.38
CA LYS A 130 1.27 -16.35 7.27
C LYS A 130 0.74 -15.62 6.05
N VAL A 131 -0.10 -16.29 5.26
CA VAL A 131 -0.88 -15.67 4.17
C VAL A 131 -2.00 -14.83 4.78
N LEU A 132 -2.23 -13.63 4.23
CA LEU A 132 -3.18 -12.67 4.74
C LEU A 132 -4.55 -12.78 4.06
N ALA A 133 -4.59 -12.56 2.75
CA ALA A 133 -5.84 -12.61 2.02
C ALA A 133 -6.28 -14.05 1.74
N SER A 134 -7.58 -14.33 1.86
CA SER A 134 -8.14 -15.63 1.52
C SER A 134 -7.99 -15.93 0.02
N SER A 135 -7.96 -17.21 -0.34
CA SER A 135 -7.90 -17.65 -1.74
C SER A 135 -9.12 -17.18 -2.56
N SER A 136 -10.26 -17.02 -1.92
CA SER A 136 -11.47 -16.47 -2.55
C SER A 136 -11.35 -14.98 -2.86
N PHE A 137 -10.46 -14.25 -2.19
CA PHE A 137 -10.22 -12.84 -2.44
C PHE A 137 -9.18 -12.61 -3.55
N ALA A 138 -8.15 -13.44 -3.61
CA ALA A 138 -7.10 -13.35 -4.64
C ALA A 138 -7.47 -14.09 -5.94
N HIS A 139 -8.38 -15.06 -5.88
CA HIS A 139 -8.94 -15.79 -7.02
C HIS A 139 -10.42 -15.47 -7.24
N THR A 140 -10.80 -14.21 -7.23
CA THR A 140 -12.04 -13.90 -7.91
C THR A 140 -11.77 -14.12 -9.39
N GLU A 141 -12.21 -15.29 -9.91
CA GLU A 141 -12.36 -15.46 -11.35
C GLU A 141 -12.79 -14.12 -11.91
N ARG A 142 -12.17 -13.70 -13.01
CA ARG A 142 -12.50 -12.48 -13.76
C ARG A 142 -13.94 -12.52 -14.19
N SER A 143 -14.86 -12.46 -13.24
CA SER A 143 -16.28 -12.26 -13.51
C SER A 143 -16.40 -10.90 -14.21
N THR A 144 -17.35 -10.77 -15.10
CA THR A 144 -17.62 -9.51 -15.81
C THR A 144 -17.82 -8.35 -14.82
N GLU A 145 -18.30 -8.66 -13.61
CA GLU A 145 -18.51 -7.70 -12.51
C GLU A 145 -17.20 -7.26 -11.87
N SER A 146 -16.26 -8.18 -11.65
CA SER A 146 -14.92 -7.86 -11.13
C SER A 146 -14.16 -6.96 -12.10
N ARG A 147 -14.22 -7.24 -13.41
CA ARG A 147 -13.64 -6.38 -14.45
C ARG A 147 -14.24 -4.96 -14.47
N ARG A 148 -15.56 -4.84 -14.22
CA ARG A 148 -16.23 -3.53 -14.15
C ARG A 148 -15.72 -2.70 -12.98
N VAL A 149 -15.58 -3.30 -11.78
CA VAL A 149 -15.03 -2.60 -10.61
C VAL A 149 -13.58 -2.21 -10.85
N GLN A 150 -12.74 -3.11 -11.36
CA GLN A 150 -11.34 -2.82 -11.67
C GLN A 150 -11.21 -1.68 -12.69
N LYS A 151 -12.02 -1.70 -13.76
CA LYS A 151 -12.02 -0.64 -14.77
C LYS A 151 -12.34 0.72 -14.15
N VAL A 152 -13.31 0.77 -13.22
CA VAL A 152 -13.66 2.01 -12.52
C VAL A 152 -12.55 2.44 -11.57
N LYS A 153 -11.97 1.53 -10.79
CA LYS A 153 -10.86 1.83 -9.86
C LYS A 153 -9.65 2.38 -10.62
N GLN A 154 -9.26 1.72 -11.72
CA GLN A 154 -8.18 2.17 -12.59
C GLN A 154 -8.46 3.58 -13.13
N TYR A 155 -9.67 3.81 -13.67
CA TYR A 155 -10.04 5.12 -14.18
C TYR A 155 -9.99 6.21 -13.10
N ILE A 156 -10.42 5.90 -11.86
CA ILE A 156 -10.33 6.82 -10.73
C ILE A 156 -8.87 7.12 -10.39
N ASN A 157 -8.01 6.10 -10.32
CA ASN A 157 -6.58 6.27 -10.04
C ASN A 157 -5.88 7.13 -11.09
N ASP A 158 -6.21 6.93 -12.37
CA ASP A 158 -5.60 7.70 -13.47
C ASP A 158 -6.12 9.16 -13.55
N ASN A 159 -7.31 9.41 -12.98
CA ASN A 159 -7.99 10.71 -13.10
C ASN A 159 -8.38 11.34 -11.76
N TYR A 160 -7.83 10.88 -10.63
CA TYR A 160 -8.25 11.32 -9.29
C TYR A 160 -8.20 12.84 -9.08
N ALA A 161 -7.25 13.51 -9.72
CA ALA A 161 -7.07 14.96 -9.63
C ALA A 161 -8.15 15.76 -10.36
N LYS A 162 -8.88 15.13 -11.30
CA LYS A 162 -9.92 15.76 -12.10
C LYS A 162 -11.30 15.65 -11.44
N PRO A 163 -12.27 16.49 -11.84
CA PRO A 163 -13.66 16.28 -11.47
C PRO A 163 -14.17 14.92 -11.99
N LEU A 164 -14.56 14.03 -11.07
CA LEU A 164 -15.12 12.72 -11.39
C LEU A 164 -16.62 12.75 -11.09
N LYS A 165 -17.44 12.54 -12.13
CA LYS A 165 -18.90 12.50 -12.00
C LYS A 165 -19.40 11.06 -11.94
N LEU A 166 -20.40 10.83 -11.10
CA LEU A 166 -21.03 9.51 -10.95
C LEU A 166 -21.54 8.97 -12.30
N ALA A 167 -22.12 9.84 -13.13
CA ALA A 167 -22.65 9.46 -14.43
C ALA A 167 -21.55 8.92 -15.37
N ASP A 168 -20.41 9.63 -15.45
CA ASP A 168 -19.30 9.25 -16.33
C ASP A 168 -18.72 7.88 -15.96
N LEU A 169 -18.65 7.59 -14.65
CA LEU A 169 -18.16 6.30 -14.14
C LEU A 169 -19.19 5.17 -14.32
N ALA A 170 -20.47 5.50 -14.25
CA ALA A 170 -21.54 4.55 -14.53
C ALA A 170 -21.55 4.17 -16.01
N ASP A 171 -21.42 5.15 -16.90
CA ASP A 171 -21.37 4.96 -18.37
C ASP A 171 -20.14 4.12 -18.77
N LEU A 172 -18.99 4.32 -18.10
CA LEU A 172 -17.76 3.55 -18.33
C LEU A 172 -17.97 2.04 -18.24
N VAL A 173 -18.94 1.61 -17.41
CA VAL A 173 -19.26 0.19 -17.16
C VAL A 173 -20.65 -0.23 -17.65
N GLY A 174 -21.32 0.65 -18.41
CA GLY A 174 -22.63 0.39 -19.02
C GLY A 174 -23.76 0.25 -18.01
N MET A 175 -23.77 1.09 -16.96
CA MET A 175 -24.79 1.08 -15.91
C MET A 175 -25.48 2.43 -15.78
N SER A 176 -26.72 2.44 -15.28
CA SER A 176 -27.32 3.69 -14.80
C SER A 176 -26.64 4.16 -13.52
N SER A 177 -26.60 5.46 -13.24
CA SER A 177 -25.99 6.02 -12.03
C SER A 177 -26.50 5.39 -10.73
N VAL A 178 -27.80 5.07 -10.66
CA VAL A 178 -28.42 4.43 -9.48
C VAL A 178 -27.92 2.99 -9.32
N ALA A 179 -27.92 2.20 -10.39
CA ALA A 179 -27.44 0.83 -10.38
C ALA A 179 -25.95 0.78 -10.05
N PHE A 180 -25.16 1.67 -10.66
CA PHE A 180 -23.74 1.78 -10.42
C PHE A 180 -23.41 2.15 -8.96
N SER A 181 -24.09 3.12 -8.38
CA SER A 181 -23.87 3.53 -6.98
C SER A 181 -24.07 2.36 -6.00
N ARG A 182 -25.16 1.57 -6.21
CA ARG A 182 -25.45 0.38 -5.42
C ARG A 182 -24.40 -0.71 -5.65
N PHE A 183 -24.08 -0.99 -6.91
CA PHE A 183 -23.09 -1.98 -7.33
C PHE A 183 -21.71 -1.65 -6.73
N PHE A 184 -21.24 -0.41 -6.88
CA PHE A 184 -19.93 0.01 -6.37
C PHE A 184 -19.83 -0.12 -4.85
N ARG A 185 -20.88 0.35 -4.13
CA ARG A 185 -20.93 0.21 -2.67
C ARG A 185 -20.95 -1.26 -2.21
N GLN A 186 -21.69 -2.12 -2.91
CA GLN A 186 -21.75 -3.55 -2.60
C GLN A 186 -20.38 -4.22 -2.77
N ARG A 187 -19.62 -3.83 -3.81
CA ARG A 187 -18.34 -4.44 -4.14
C ARG A 187 -17.14 -3.84 -3.39
N THR A 188 -17.20 -2.58 -2.99
CA THR A 188 -16.08 -1.90 -2.32
C THR A 188 -16.32 -1.64 -0.83
N GLY A 189 -17.54 -1.87 -0.33
CA GLY A 189 -17.95 -1.54 1.03
C GLY A 189 -18.10 -0.04 1.30
N ARG A 190 -17.83 0.82 0.31
CA ARG A 190 -17.75 2.29 0.46
C ARG A 190 -18.58 3.00 -0.60
N THR A 191 -18.98 4.25 -0.32
CA THR A 191 -19.55 5.08 -1.38
C THR A 191 -18.46 5.50 -2.38
N LEU A 192 -18.87 5.80 -3.61
CA LEU A 192 -17.94 6.30 -4.64
C LEU A 192 -17.21 7.57 -4.17
N SER A 193 -17.94 8.49 -3.53
CA SER A 193 -17.36 9.73 -3.01
C SER A 193 -16.31 9.48 -1.94
N ASP A 194 -16.58 8.57 -0.99
CA ASP A 194 -15.61 8.18 0.04
C ASP A 194 -14.37 7.53 -0.58
N TYR A 195 -14.57 6.68 -1.57
CA TYR A 195 -13.48 6.02 -2.27
C TYR A 195 -12.57 7.04 -2.99
N ILE A 196 -13.14 7.97 -3.75
CA ILE A 196 -12.39 9.04 -4.42
C ILE A 196 -11.63 9.91 -3.40
N ILE A 197 -12.27 10.27 -2.29
CA ILE A 197 -11.64 11.04 -1.21
C ILE A 197 -10.45 10.27 -0.64
N ASP A 198 -10.59 8.98 -0.35
CA ASP A 198 -9.51 8.16 0.21
C ASP A 198 -8.32 8.04 -0.75
N ILE A 199 -8.56 7.89 -2.05
CA ILE A 199 -7.51 7.91 -3.08
C ILE A 199 -6.79 9.28 -3.09
N ARG A 200 -7.53 10.39 -3.15
CA ARG A 200 -6.96 11.74 -3.12
C ARG A 200 -6.13 12.01 -1.88
N LEU A 201 -6.60 11.56 -0.72
CA LEU A 201 -5.86 11.70 0.55
C LEU A 201 -4.62 10.80 0.59
N GLY A 202 -4.64 9.63 -0.06
CA GLY A 202 -3.47 8.78 -0.22
C GLY A 202 -2.36 9.49 -1.01
N TYR A 203 -2.70 10.04 -2.19
CA TYR A 203 -1.76 10.84 -2.99
C TYR A 203 -1.28 12.10 -2.25
N ALA A 204 -2.19 12.80 -1.55
CA ALA A 204 -1.82 13.96 -0.75
C ALA A 204 -0.85 13.59 0.38
N ALA A 205 -1.08 12.50 1.09
CA ALA A 205 -0.18 12.01 2.13
C ALA A 205 1.22 11.71 1.55
N ARG A 206 1.28 11.03 0.39
CA ARG A 206 2.52 10.77 -0.32
C ARG A 206 3.24 12.08 -0.70
N MET A 207 2.53 13.04 -1.30
CA MET A 207 3.11 14.34 -1.68
C MET A 207 3.58 15.15 -0.47
N LEU A 208 2.88 15.05 0.67
CA LEU A 208 3.31 15.70 1.93
C LEU A 208 4.65 15.17 2.42
N VAL A 209 4.94 13.90 2.21
CA VAL A 209 6.18 13.23 2.59
C VAL A 209 7.27 13.45 1.54
N ASP A 210 6.92 13.32 0.25
CA ASP A 210 7.87 13.19 -0.86
C ASP A 210 8.24 14.52 -1.51
N SER A 211 7.55 15.62 -1.21
CA SER A 211 7.78 16.89 -1.87
C SER A 211 7.95 18.06 -0.92
N THR A 212 8.51 19.14 -1.45
CA THR A 212 8.62 20.45 -0.76
C THR A 212 7.43 21.36 -1.03
N LYS A 213 6.45 20.93 -1.86
CA LYS A 213 5.27 21.70 -2.22
C LYS A 213 4.51 22.17 -0.98
N ASN A 214 3.91 23.34 -1.04
CA ASN A 214 3.09 23.81 0.07
C ASN A 214 1.76 23.05 0.14
N ILE A 215 1.08 23.11 1.29
CA ILE A 215 -0.13 22.32 1.56
C ILE A 215 -1.27 22.71 0.61
N SER A 216 -1.35 23.98 0.20
CA SER A 216 -2.38 24.42 -0.75
C SER A 216 -2.14 23.89 -2.16
N GLU A 217 -0.89 23.84 -2.63
CA GLU A 217 -0.53 23.20 -3.90
C GLU A 217 -0.94 21.73 -3.91
N ILE A 218 -0.57 20.99 -2.88
CA ILE A 218 -0.94 19.57 -2.73
C ILE A 218 -2.46 19.40 -2.72
N CYS A 219 -3.18 20.24 -2.00
CA CYS A 219 -4.63 20.21 -1.97
C CYS A 219 -5.24 20.27 -3.39
N TYR A 220 -4.83 21.25 -4.19
CA TYR A 220 -5.38 21.43 -5.55
C TYR A 220 -4.89 20.36 -6.53
N GLU A 221 -3.62 19.98 -6.46
CA GLU A 221 -3.06 18.90 -7.29
C GLU A 221 -3.72 17.53 -7.02
N CYS A 222 -4.18 17.29 -5.79
CA CYS A 222 -4.95 16.11 -5.45
C CYS A 222 -6.44 16.20 -5.76
N GLY A 223 -6.89 17.28 -6.44
CA GLY A 223 -8.27 17.43 -6.91
C GLY A 223 -9.25 17.92 -5.85
N PHE A 224 -8.78 18.48 -4.74
CA PHE A 224 -9.64 19.20 -3.81
C PHE A 224 -9.84 20.64 -4.28
N ASN A 225 -11.07 21.15 -4.20
CA ASN A 225 -11.40 22.50 -4.64
C ASN A 225 -11.31 23.54 -3.52
N ASN A 226 -11.10 23.11 -2.27
CA ASN A 226 -11.13 23.99 -1.10
C ASN A 226 -10.17 23.48 -0.03
N LEU A 227 -9.22 24.34 0.37
CA LEU A 227 -8.19 24.04 1.34
C LEU A 227 -8.77 23.75 2.74
N SER A 228 -9.80 24.45 3.16
CA SER A 228 -10.43 24.24 4.48
C SER A 228 -11.10 22.86 4.54
N ASN A 229 -11.81 22.47 3.47
CA ASN A 229 -12.40 21.14 3.35
C ASN A 229 -11.33 20.04 3.31
N PHE A 230 -10.24 20.26 2.56
CA PHE A 230 -9.11 19.35 2.51
C PHE A 230 -8.51 19.14 3.90
N ASN A 231 -8.17 20.21 4.61
CA ASN A 231 -7.58 20.12 5.96
C ASN A 231 -8.49 19.39 6.95
N ARG A 232 -9.79 19.69 6.92
CA ARG A 232 -10.79 19.03 7.76
C ARG A 232 -10.88 17.54 7.44
N THR A 233 -11.05 17.19 6.18
CA THR A 233 -11.20 15.80 5.73
C THR A 233 -9.92 14.99 5.95
N PHE A 234 -8.75 15.59 5.70
CA PHE A 234 -7.48 14.96 5.99
C PHE A 234 -7.34 14.65 7.49
N LYS A 235 -7.64 15.62 8.36
CA LYS A 235 -7.60 15.43 9.82
C LYS A 235 -8.62 14.38 10.31
N GLU A 236 -9.82 14.38 9.77
CA GLU A 236 -10.86 13.39 10.10
C GLU A 236 -10.42 11.97 9.75
N LYS A 237 -9.87 11.79 8.55
CA LYS A 237 -9.47 10.46 8.01
C LYS A 237 -8.09 10.01 8.49
N ARG A 238 -7.11 10.91 8.63
CA ARG A 238 -5.72 10.60 8.99
C ARG A 238 -5.35 10.94 10.44
N LYS A 239 -6.28 11.53 11.22
CA LYS A 239 -6.14 11.94 12.64
C LYS A 239 -5.12 13.06 12.89
N TYR A 240 -4.36 13.47 11.90
CA TYR A 240 -3.39 14.57 11.92
C TYR A 240 -3.77 15.65 10.92
N THR A 241 -3.38 16.90 11.18
CA THR A 241 -3.44 17.90 10.12
C THR A 241 -2.37 17.59 9.05
N PRO A 242 -2.54 18.05 7.80
CA PRO A 242 -1.50 17.88 6.77
C PRO A 242 -0.13 18.40 7.22
N ARG A 243 -0.10 19.48 8.01
CA ARG A 243 1.14 20.06 8.55
C ARG A 243 1.81 19.12 9.56
N ASP A 244 1.04 18.59 10.50
CA ASP A 244 1.57 17.68 11.53
C ASP A 244 2.02 16.36 10.90
N PHE A 245 1.24 15.86 9.94
CA PHE A 245 1.57 14.67 9.17
C PHE A 245 2.92 14.84 8.46
N ARG A 246 3.13 15.94 7.74
CA ARG A 246 4.42 16.25 7.11
C ARG A 246 5.56 16.31 8.13
N ALA A 247 5.34 16.95 9.27
CA ALA A 247 6.39 17.11 10.29
C ALA A 247 6.81 15.77 10.89
N MET A 248 5.86 14.84 11.09
CA MET A 248 6.14 13.49 11.59
C MET A 248 7.00 12.69 10.61
N PHE A 249 6.66 12.71 9.32
CA PHE A 249 7.32 11.88 8.32
C PHE A 249 8.62 12.49 7.77
N LYS A 250 8.82 13.82 7.84
CA LYS A 250 10.10 14.44 7.44
C LYS A 250 11.30 13.96 8.26
N LYS A 251 11.07 13.47 9.48
CA LYS A 251 12.15 12.96 10.35
C LYS A 251 12.65 11.57 9.95
N ASN A 252 11.91 10.80 9.15
CA ASN A 252 12.13 9.37 8.99
C ASN A 252 12.26 8.90 7.53
N LYS A 253 12.40 9.80 6.56
CA LYS A 253 12.47 9.39 5.17
C LYS A 253 13.88 9.07 4.73
N VAL A 254 14.09 7.81 4.42
CA VAL A 254 15.21 7.36 3.60
C VAL A 254 14.61 6.79 2.30
N ILE A 255 14.95 7.42 1.17
CA ILE A 255 14.58 6.93 -0.16
C ILE A 255 15.70 6.01 -0.62
N VAL A 256 15.36 4.78 -0.95
CA VAL A 256 16.25 3.80 -1.58
C VAL A 256 16.09 3.86 -3.09
#